data_bed7b5227b14ffcc82bc551088fe1562
#
_entry.id   bed7b5227b14ffcc82bc551088fe1562
#
_cell.length_a   1.000
_cell.length_b   1.000
_cell.length_c   1.000
_cell.angle_alpha   90.00
_cell.angle_beta   90.00
_cell.angle_gamma   90.00
#
_symmetry.space_group_name_H-M   'P 1'
#
loop_
_entity.id
_entity.type
_entity.pdbx_description
1 polymer ?
#
loop_
_entity_poly.entity_id
_entity_poly.type
_entity_poly.pdbx_seq_one_letter_code
_entity_poly.pdbx_strand_id
1 'polypeptide(L)'
;KMAHLTPEQLKKGVICASAGNHAQGVALSASRLGTRAVIVMPTTTPQVKIDAVKGFGGEVVLSGDSYSDAYNHALTLQKKQGLTFVHPFDDPDVIAGQGTIAMEMLRQHQGRLDAVFVAIGGGGLISGVANYIKAVRPDVKVIGVQMNDSNAMMQSVAAKKRVTLPDVGLFSDGTAVKLVGEETFRVARGLVDEFMTVDTDAVCAAIKDIFVDTRSIVEPAGALAVAAIKQYVAQHKTKGQ
;
A
#
# COMPACT_ATOMS: atom_id res chain seq x y z
N LYS A 1 6.62 -12.80 -2.36
CA LYS A 1 6.39 -13.57 -1.11
C LYS A 1 5.86 -14.96 -1.38
N MET A 2 4.69 -15.09 -1.97
CA MET A 2 4.03 -16.40 -2.09
C MET A 2 4.77 -17.37 -3.01
N ALA A 3 5.48 -16.89 -4.02
CA ALA A 3 6.34 -17.73 -4.87
C ALA A 3 7.55 -18.36 -4.14
N HIS A 4 7.89 -17.85 -2.95
CA HIS A 4 8.99 -18.37 -2.11
C HIS A 4 8.50 -19.28 -0.99
N LEU A 5 7.20 -19.62 -0.94
CA LEU A 5 6.67 -20.53 0.07
C LEU A 5 7.06 -21.96 -0.26
N THR A 6 7.35 -22.74 0.80
CA THR A 6 7.62 -24.18 0.64
C THR A 6 6.36 -24.96 0.23
N PRO A 7 6.51 -26.15 -0.36
CA PRO A 7 5.35 -27.00 -0.67
C PRO A 7 4.46 -27.27 0.54
N GLU A 8 5.04 -27.44 1.74
CA GLU A 8 4.30 -27.67 2.98
C GLU A 8 3.50 -26.43 3.39
N GLN A 9 4.06 -25.22 3.20
CA GLN A 9 3.36 -23.96 3.47
C GLN A 9 2.21 -23.76 2.47
N LEU A 10 2.45 -24.02 1.19
CA LEU A 10 1.41 -23.95 0.16
C LEU A 10 0.29 -24.95 0.42
N LYS A 11 0.62 -26.19 0.83
CA LYS A 11 -0.38 -27.20 1.17
C LYS A 11 -1.29 -26.79 2.34
N LYS A 12 -0.76 -26.07 3.32
CA LYS A 12 -1.54 -25.56 4.45
C LYS A 12 -2.39 -24.36 4.07
N GLY A 13 -1.91 -23.54 3.15
CA GLY A 13 -2.56 -22.31 2.72
C GLY A 13 -2.01 -21.05 3.38
N VAL A 14 -2.52 -19.92 2.93
CA VAL A 14 -2.11 -18.58 3.38
C VAL A 14 -3.26 -17.82 4.03
N ILE A 15 -2.93 -16.80 4.81
CA ILE A 15 -3.90 -15.92 5.42
C ILE A 15 -3.37 -14.48 5.43
N CYS A 16 -4.26 -13.51 5.24
CA CYS A 16 -3.95 -12.11 5.48
C CYS A 16 -5.15 -11.37 6.09
N ALA A 17 -4.90 -10.19 6.64
CA ALA A 17 -5.92 -9.21 7.02
C ALA A 17 -5.81 -8.01 6.08
N SER A 18 -6.82 -7.79 5.24
CA SER A 18 -6.89 -6.64 4.33
C SER A 18 -8.24 -6.59 3.64
N ALA A 19 -8.76 -5.38 3.43
CA ALA A 19 -9.96 -5.13 2.61
C ALA A 19 -9.64 -4.47 1.25
N GLY A 20 -8.36 -4.28 0.93
CA GLY A 20 -7.92 -3.56 -0.28
C GLY A 20 -7.16 -4.42 -1.29
N ASN A 21 -6.25 -3.79 -2.00
CA ASN A 21 -5.46 -4.41 -3.08
C ASN A 21 -4.63 -5.62 -2.61
N HIS A 22 -4.11 -5.58 -1.36
CA HIS A 22 -3.37 -6.70 -0.81
C HIS A 22 -4.23 -7.98 -0.72
N ALA A 23 -5.48 -7.85 -0.27
CA ALA A 23 -6.44 -8.96 -0.21
C ALA A 23 -6.62 -9.63 -1.58
N GLN A 24 -6.85 -8.82 -2.63
CA GLN A 24 -6.99 -9.30 -4.00
C GLN A 24 -5.70 -9.92 -4.52
N GLY A 25 -4.55 -9.30 -4.24
CA GLY A 25 -3.24 -9.82 -4.63
C GLY A 25 -2.92 -11.18 -4.01
N VAL A 26 -3.26 -11.38 -2.74
CA VAL A 26 -3.10 -12.67 -2.05
C VAL A 26 -4.05 -13.72 -2.63
N ALA A 27 -5.32 -13.38 -2.84
CA ALA A 27 -6.30 -14.29 -3.42
C ALA A 27 -5.91 -14.74 -4.85
N LEU A 28 -5.54 -13.80 -5.72
CA LEU A 28 -5.09 -14.08 -7.08
C LEU A 28 -3.81 -14.93 -7.09
N SER A 29 -2.84 -14.62 -6.24
CA SER A 29 -1.59 -15.37 -6.15
C SER A 29 -1.85 -16.79 -5.66
N ALA A 30 -2.73 -16.96 -4.68
CA ALA A 30 -3.12 -18.27 -4.17
C ALA A 30 -3.81 -19.11 -5.25
N SER A 31 -4.74 -18.53 -5.99
CA SER A 31 -5.40 -19.20 -7.12
C SER A 31 -4.38 -19.68 -8.16
N ARG A 32 -3.40 -18.84 -8.54
CA ARG A 32 -2.34 -19.21 -9.48
C ARG A 32 -1.39 -20.29 -8.98
N LEU A 33 -1.18 -20.34 -7.68
CA LEU A 33 -0.30 -21.35 -7.03
C LEU A 33 -1.04 -22.60 -6.59
N GLY A 34 -2.36 -22.69 -6.81
CA GLY A 34 -3.18 -23.82 -6.40
C GLY A 34 -3.24 -23.99 -4.87
N THR A 35 -3.20 -22.90 -4.12
CA THR A 35 -3.25 -22.92 -2.65
C THR A 35 -4.47 -22.19 -2.11
N ARG A 36 -4.91 -22.55 -0.90
CA ARG A 36 -6.01 -21.89 -0.19
C ARG A 36 -5.58 -20.54 0.33
N ALA A 37 -6.42 -19.51 0.17
CA ALA A 37 -6.24 -18.19 0.78
C ALA A 37 -7.42 -17.83 1.66
N VAL A 38 -7.16 -17.53 2.93
CA VAL A 38 -8.13 -16.98 3.89
C VAL A 38 -7.88 -15.48 4.01
N ILE A 39 -8.89 -14.67 3.69
CA ILE A 39 -8.80 -13.22 3.70
C ILE A 39 -9.74 -12.69 4.78
N VAL A 40 -9.17 -12.16 5.86
CA VAL A 40 -9.95 -11.60 6.96
C VAL A 40 -10.16 -10.12 6.73
N MET A 41 -11.43 -9.68 6.77
CA MET A 41 -11.85 -8.31 6.52
C MET A 41 -12.75 -7.81 7.65
N PRO A 42 -12.77 -6.50 7.94
CA PRO A 42 -13.80 -5.91 8.79
C PRO A 42 -15.22 -6.16 8.24
N THR A 43 -16.21 -6.24 9.12
CA THR A 43 -17.63 -6.36 8.73
C THR A 43 -18.14 -5.15 7.97
N THR A 44 -17.49 -4.00 8.13
CA THR A 44 -17.77 -2.74 7.42
C THR A 44 -17.26 -2.69 5.99
N THR A 45 -16.58 -3.75 5.52
CA THR A 45 -15.99 -3.79 4.16
C THR A 45 -17.08 -3.72 3.08
N PRO A 46 -16.98 -2.82 2.09
CA PRO A 46 -17.93 -2.73 0.99
C PRO A 46 -18.04 -4.04 0.20
N GLN A 47 -19.27 -4.37 -0.21
CA GLN A 47 -19.56 -5.62 -0.92
C GLN A 47 -18.72 -5.81 -2.19
N VAL A 48 -18.46 -4.74 -2.95
CA VAL A 48 -17.62 -4.78 -4.15
C VAL A 48 -16.21 -5.29 -3.88
N LYS A 49 -15.61 -4.97 -2.72
CA LYS A 49 -14.29 -5.45 -2.32
C LYS A 49 -14.32 -6.93 -1.92
N ILE A 50 -15.41 -7.36 -1.24
CA ILE A 50 -15.64 -8.76 -0.89
C ILE A 50 -15.79 -9.62 -2.15
N ASP A 51 -16.60 -9.17 -3.09
CA ASP A 51 -16.87 -9.90 -4.33
C ASP A 51 -15.63 -10.00 -5.21
N ALA A 52 -14.81 -8.96 -5.26
CA ALA A 52 -13.53 -8.99 -5.97
C ALA A 52 -12.59 -10.10 -5.43
N VAL A 53 -12.46 -10.22 -4.11
CA VAL A 53 -11.63 -11.27 -3.49
C VAL A 53 -12.21 -12.66 -3.74
N LYS A 54 -13.53 -12.84 -3.62
CA LYS A 54 -14.21 -14.11 -3.93
C LYS A 54 -14.06 -14.48 -5.40
N GLY A 55 -14.12 -13.50 -6.30
CA GLY A 55 -13.89 -13.69 -7.74
C GLY A 55 -12.49 -14.23 -8.08
N PHE A 56 -11.49 -13.94 -7.25
CA PHE A 56 -10.15 -14.54 -7.33
C PHE A 56 -10.01 -15.87 -6.59
N GLY A 57 -11.09 -16.41 -6.02
CA GLY A 57 -11.07 -17.68 -5.29
C GLY A 57 -10.63 -17.57 -3.81
N GLY A 58 -10.56 -16.38 -3.26
CA GLY A 58 -10.26 -16.17 -1.83
C GLY A 58 -11.44 -16.51 -0.93
N GLU A 59 -11.15 -17.16 0.20
CA GLU A 59 -12.12 -17.41 1.28
C GLU A 59 -12.19 -16.20 2.19
N VAL A 60 -13.32 -15.47 2.15
CA VAL A 60 -13.51 -14.26 2.95
C VAL A 60 -14.09 -14.60 4.31
N VAL A 61 -13.45 -14.09 5.35
CA VAL A 61 -13.91 -14.14 6.75
C VAL A 61 -14.13 -12.72 7.24
N LEU A 62 -15.36 -12.37 7.59
CA LEU A 62 -15.69 -11.06 8.16
C LEU A 62 -15.58 -11.12 9.69
N SER A 63 -14.82 -10.20 10.28
CA SER A 63 -14.59 -10.18 11.74
C SER A 63 -14.25 -8.79 12.26
N GLY A 64 -15.03 -8.35 13.27
CA GLY A 64 -14.87 -7.05 13.91
C GLY A 64 -15.22 -5.87 12.99
N ASP A 65 -15.14 -4.67 13.53
CA ASP A 65 -15.53 -3.46 12.81
C ASP A 65 -14.32 -2.63 12.36
N SER A 66 -13.12 -3.01 12.78
CA SER A 66 -11.86 -2.34 12.48
C SER A 66 -10.85 -3.26 11.82
N TYR A 67 -9.84 -2.66 11.16
CA TYR A 67 -8.66 -3.40 10.68
C TYR A 67 -7.95 -4.17 11.80
N SER A 68 -7.83 -3.57 12.99
CA SER A 68 -7.17 -4.21 14.13
C SER A 68 -7.89 -5.48 14.58
N ASP A 69 -9.23 -5.47 14.58
CA ASP A 69 -10.03 -6.65 14.94
C ASP A 69 -9.83 -7.76 13.91
N ALA A 70 -9.94 -7.42 12.63
CA ALA A 70 -9.71 -8.36 11.53
C ALA A 70 -8.28 -8.93 11.59
N TYR A 71 -7.27 -8.11 11.86
CA TYR A 71 -5.88 -8.52 12.01
C TYR A 71 -5.69 -9.51 13.17
N ASN A 72 -6.21 -9.20 14.35
CA ASN A 72 -6.13 -10.06 15.52
C ASN A 72 -6.85 -11.40 15.30
N HIS A 73 -7.99 -11.36 14.62
CA HIS A 73 -8.70 -12.59 14.24
C HIS A 73 -7.90 -13.42 13.22
N ALA A 74 -7.26 -12.79 12.25
CA ALA A 74 -6.40 -13.46 11.29
C ALA A 74 -5.21 -14.16 11.98
N LEU A 75 -4.58 -13.52 12.98
CA LEU A 75 -3.51 -14.14 13.77
C LEU A 75 -4.02 -15.36 14.59
N THR A 76 -5.25 -15.29 15.09
CA THR A 76 -5.88 -16.41 15.78
C THR A 76 -6.12 -17.58 14.84
N LEU A 77 -6.67 -17.33 13.66
CA LEU A 77 -6.89 -18.37 12.62
C LEU A 77 -5.58 -18.94 12.10
N GLN A 78 -4.56 -18.08 11.90
CA GLN A 78 -3.21 -18.48 11.52
C GLN A 78 -2.69 -19.60 12.46
N LYS A 79 -2.73 -19.33 13.77
CA LYS A 79 -2.25 -20.29 14.78
C LYS A 79 -3.08 -21.56 14.79
N LYS A 80 -4.42 -21.44 14.76
CA LYS A 80 -5.35 -22.56 14.81
C LYS A 80 -5.24 -23.50 13.61
N GLN A 81 -5.03 -22.96 12.43
CA GLN A 81 -5.03 -23.70 11.16
C GLN A 81 -3.63 -23.92 10.57
N GLY A 82 -2.59 -23.36 11.17
CA GLY A 82 -1.20 -23.46 10.70
C GLY A 82 -0.95 -22.77 9.36
N LEU A 83 -1.75 -21.72 9.04
CA LEU A 83 -1.64 -20.98 7.79
C LEU A 83 -0.39 -20.07 7.80
N THR A 84 0.14 -19.79 6.61
CA THR A 84 1.23 -18.82 6.47
C THR A 84 0.67 -17.41 6.36
N PHE A 85 1.05 -16.53 7.28
CA PHE A 85 0.61 -15.13 7.23
C PHE A 85 1.36 -14.36 6.13
N VAL A 86 0.62 -13.66 5.27
CA VAL A 86 1.16 -12.77 4.26
C VAL A 86 0.89 -11.33 4.71
N HIS A 87 1.95 -10.69 5.26
CA HIS A 87 1.83 -9.34 5.80
C HIS A 87 1.56 -8.32 4.68
N PRO A 88 0.67 -7.32 4.88
CA PRO A 88 0.29 -6.39 3.80
C PRO A 88 1.40 -5.42 3.37
N PHE A 89 2.42 -5.18 4.19
CA PHE A 89 3.49 -4.24 3.86
C PHE A 89 4.83 -4.51 4.56
N ASP A 90 4.85 -5.09 5.75
CA ASP A 90 6.08 -5.24 6.56
C ASP A 90 6.70 -6.62 6.37
N ASP A 91 7.10 -6.91 5.15
CA ASP A 91 7.73 -8.16 4.75
C ASP A 91 8.67 -7.87 3.55
N PRO A 92 9.95 -8.27 3.61
CA PRO A 92 10.92 -7.99 2.54
C PRO A 92 10.49 -8.47 1.15
N ASP A 93 9.88 -9.66 1.06
CA ASP A 93 9.39 -10.18 -0.22
C ASP A 93 8.18 -9.40 -0.74
N VAL A 94 7.31 -8.92 0.16
CA VAL A 94 6.18 -8.06 -0.22
C VAL A 94 6.69 -6.71 -0.71
N ILE A 95 7.65 -6.11 -0.01
CA ILE A 95 8.33 -4.88 -0.42
C ILE A 95 8.98 -5.05 -1.79
N ALA A 96 9.72 -6.14 -2.01
CA ALA A 96 10.35 -6.43 -3.29
C ALA A 96 9.31 -6.57 -4.42
N GLY A 97 8.18 -7.22 -4.13
CA GLY A 97 7.05 -7.30 -5.06
C GLY A 97 6.50 -5.93 -5.45
N GLN A 98 6.41 -4.98 -4.52
CA GLN A 98 6.00 -3.60 -4.82
C GLN A 98 7.03 -2.85 -5.68
N GLY A 99 8.30 -3.20 -5.60
CA GLY A 99 9.37 -2.65 -6.45
C GLY A 99 9.17 -2.93 -7.95
N THR A 100 8.40 -3.96 -8.32
CA THR A 100 8.07 -4.24 -9.72
C THR A 100 7.29 -3.12 -10.39
N ILE A 101 6.54 -2.32 -9.62
CA ILE A 101 5.85 -1.12 -10.13
C ILE A 101 6.85 -0.12 -10.68
N ALA A 102 7.90 0.17 -9.93
CA ALA A 102 8.97 1.08 -10.38
C ALA A 102 9.73 0.50 -11.59
N MET A 103 9.97 -0.81 -11.60
CA MET A 103 10.57 -1.49 -12.74
C MET A 103 9.73 -1.29 -14.01
N GLU A 104 8.42 -1.46 -13.94
CA GLU A 104 7.52 -1.26 -15.07
C GLU A 104 7.45 0.21 -15.48
N MET A 105 7.37 1.13 -14.53
CA MET A 105 7.40 2.58 -14.81
C MET A 105 8.63 2.97 -15.61
N LEU A 106 9.83 2.54 -15.19
CA LEU A 106 11.09 2.87 -15.90
C LEU A 106 11.21 2.17 -17.26
N ARG A 107 10.54 1.04 -17.47
CA ARG A 107 10.47 0.37 -18.78
C ARG A 107 9.52 1.08 -19.73
N GLN A 108 8.39 1.56 -19.23
CA GLN A 108 7.36 2.24 -20.02
C GLN A 108 7.74 3.69 -20.32
N HIS A 109 8.45 4.36 -19.40
CA HIS A 109 8.91 5.73 -19.56
C HIS A 109 10.43 5.78 -19.55
N GLN A 110 11.03 5.88 -20.75
CA GLN A 110 12.48 5.92 -20.96
C GLN A 110 13.03 7.35 -21.05
N GLY A 111 12.17 8.35 -20.99
CA GLY A 111 12.52 9.75 -21.05
C GLY A 111 13.08 10.29 -19.73
N ARG A 112 13.20 11.62 -19.68
CA ARG A 112 13.55 12.34 -18.46
C ARG A 112 12.46 12.11 -17.41
N LEU A 113 12.88 11.78 -16.19
CA LEU A 113 12.02 11.62 -15.03
C LEU A 113 12.67 12.36 -13.88
N ASP A 114 12.01 13.39 -13.35
CA ASP A 114 12.56 14.24 -12.29
C ASP A 114 12.14 13.73 -10.90
N ALA A 115 10.89 13.26 -10.76
CA ALA A 115 10.37 12.78 -9.49
C ALA A 115 9.26 11.74 -9.66
N VAL A 116 9.13 10.86 -8.67
CA VAL A 116 8.02 9.91 -8.53
C VAL A 116 7.32 10.16 -7.20
N PHE A 117 6.01 10.40 -7.26
CA PHE A 117 5.16 10.61 -6.08
C PHE A 117 4.45 9.30 -5.73
N VAL A 118 4.53 8.89 -4.49
CA VAL A 118 4.05 7.58 -4.05
C VAL A 118 3.22 7.69 -2.78
N ALA A 119 1.98 7.20 -2.81
CA ALA A 119 1.12 7.14 -1.65
C ALA A 119 1.68 6.20 -0.57
N ILE A 120 1.55 6.60 0.69
CA ILE A 120 2.04 5.84 1.85
C ILE A 120 0.90 5.55 2.83
N GLY A 121 0.64 4.27 3.05
CA GLY A 121 -0.04 3.76 4.23
C GLY A 121 0.98 3.12 5.19
N GLY A 122 1.08 1.79 5.22
CA GLY A 122 2.07 1.08 6.02
C GLY A 122 3.52 1.14 5.52
N GLY A 123 3.73 1.64 4.32
CA GLY A 123 5.05 1.89 3.74
C GLY A 123 5.56 0.83 2.75
N GLY A 124 4.79 -0.23 2.47
CA GLY A 124 5.24 -1.30 1.57
C GLY A 124 5.51 -0.82 0.14
N LEU A 125 4.56 -0.06 -0.43
CA LEU A 125 4.66 0.48 -1.79
C LEU A 125 5.85 1.44 -1.92
N ILE A 126 5.92 2.45 -1.08
CA ILE A 126 7.00 3.45 -1.14
C ILE A 126 8.37 2.80 -0.94
N SER A 127 8.48 1.82 -0.04
CA SER A 127 9.74 1.11 0.21
C SER A 127 10.20 0.32 -1.01
N GLY A 128 9.30 -0.38 -1.68
CA GLY A 128 9.61 -1.13 -2.89
C GLY A 128 10.00 -0.21 -4.06
N VAL A 129 9.20 0.82 -4.30
CA VAL A 129 9.44 1.80 -5.36
C VAL A 129 10.75 2.54 -5.13
N ALA A 130 10.97 3.09 -3.91
CA ALA A 130 12.18 3.82 -3.59
C ALA A 130 13.44 2.94 -3.72
N ASN A 131 13.38 1.71 -3.26
CA ASN A 131 14.50 0.77 -3.36
C ASN A 131 14.91 0.54 -4.82
N TYR A 132 13.94 0.28 -5.70
CA TYR A 132 14.21 0.06 -7.11
C TYR A 132 14.68 1.34 -7.82
N ILE A 133 13.99 2.47 -7.62
CA ILE A 133 14.35 3.75 -8.24
C ILE A 133 15.78 4.14 -7.84
N LYS A 134 16.10 4.13 -6.53
CA LYS A 134 17.42 4.55 -6.05
C LYS A 134 18.55 3.62 -6.47
N ALA A 135 18.26 2.35 -6.75
CA ALA A 135 19.25 1.41 -7.29
C ALA A 135 19.54 1.63 -8.78
N VAL A 136 18.55 2.03 -9.58
CA VAL A 136 18.65 2.10 -11.06
C VAL A 136 18.77 3.54 -11.56
N ARG A 137 18.05 4.47 -10.96
CA ARG A 137 18.01 5.90 -11.28
C ARG A 137 18.09 6.74 -10.01
N PRO A 138 19.26 6.80 -9.35
CA PRO A 138 19.44 7.55 -8.10
C PRO A 138 19.23 9.06 -8.24
N ASP A 139 19.27 9.58 -9.47
CA ASP A 139 18.96 10.96 -9.85
C ASP A 139 17.47 11.32 -9.69
N VAL A 140 16.58 10.34 -9.78
CA VAL A 140 15.14 10.56 -9.66
C VAL A 140 14.74 10.73 -8.21
N LYS A 141 14.02 11.80 -7.87
CA LYS A 141 13.47 12.02 -6.54
C LYS A 141 12.31 11.07 -6.26
N VAL A 142 12.25 10.52 -5.07
CA VAL A 142 11.11 9.76 -4.56
C VAL A 142 10.43 10.56 -3.46
N ILE A 143 9.18 10.95 -3.70
CA ILE A 143 8.39 11.80 -2.81
C ILE A 143 7.24 10.97 -2.24
N GLY A 144 7.24 10.81 -0.93
CA GLY A 144 6.20 10.07 -0.21
C GLY A 144 5.01 10.96 0.13
N VAL A 145 3.79 10.47 -0.12
CA VAL A 145 2.56 11.24 0.07
C VAL A 145 1.64 10.57 1.07
N GLN A 146 1.17 11.32 2.06
CA GLN A 146 0.20 10.88 3.06
C GLN A 146 -0.96 11.87 3.21
N MET A 147 -2.06 11.43 3.84
CA MET A 147 -3.08 12.36 4.31
C MET A 147 -2.58 13.14 5.53
N ASN A 148 -3.07 14.36 5.72
CA ASN A 148 -2.76 15.17 6.91
C ASN A 148 -3.07 14.46 8.23
N ASP A 149 -4.14 13.67 8.25
CA ASP A 149 -4.67 12.97 9.41
C ASP A 149 -4.23 11.51 9.54
N SER A 150 -3.37 11.01 8.62
CA SER A 150 -2.80 9.67 8.68
C SER A 150 -1.34 9.65 8.18
N ASN A 151 -0.50 10.52 8.74
CA ASN A 151 0.88 10.78 8.33
C ASN A 151 1.94 10.07 9.20
N ALA A 152 1.67 8.84 9.63
CA ALA A 152 2.52 8.07 10.53
C ALA A 152 3.98 7.93 10.05
N MET A 153 4.22 7.75 8.74
CA MET A 153 5.58 7.62 8.19
C MET A 153 6.35 8.93 8.30
N MET A 154 5.73 10.04 7.90
CA MET A 154 6.37 11.37 7.98
C MET A 154 6.74 11.72 9.42
N GLN A 155 5.82 11.52 10.38
CA GLN A 155 6.10 11.73 11.80
C GLN A 155 7.20 10.80 12.32
N SER A 156 7.19 9.53 11.90
CA SER A 156 8.19 8.55 12.31
C SER A 156 9.59 8.93 11.80
N VAL A 157 9.70 9.38 10.56
CA VAL A 157 10.98 9.82 9.98
C VAL A 157 11.50 11.08 10.68
N ALA A 158 10.64 12.06 10.93
CA ALA A 158 10.98 13.27 11.68
C ALA A 158 11.42 12.95 13.12
N ALA A 159 10.75 12.04 13.79
CA ALA A 159 11.09 11.60 15.14
C ALA A 159 12.26 10.60 15.20
N LYS A 160 12.77 10.13 14.06
CA LYS A 160 13.81 9.08 13.93
C LYS A 160 13.45 7.75 14.61
N LYS A 161 12.17 7.53 14.88
CA LYS A 161 11.60 6.30 15.48
C LYS A 161 10.17 6.13 15.02
N ARG A 162 9.66 4.92 14.99
CA ARG A 162 8.25 4.67 14.67
C ARG A 162 7.33 5.36 15.68
N VAL A 163 6.36 6.10 15.17
CA VAL A 163 5.34 6.83 15.92
C VAL A 163 3.99 6.17 15.66
N THR A 164 3.28 5.85 16.73
CA THR A 164 1.89 5.39 16.65
C THR A 164 0.97 6.59 16.73
N LEU A 165 0.15 6.82 15.71
CA LEU A 165 -0.86 7.87 15.73
C LEU A 165 -2.00 7.47 16.69
N PRO A 166 -2.53 8.39 17.47
CA PRO A 166 -3.68 8.11 18.33
C PRO A 166 -4.91 7.76 17.51
N ASP A 167 -5.08 8.44 16.39
CA ASP A 167 -6.17 8.26 15.45
C ASP A 167 -5.74 8.46 14.00
N VAL A 168 -6.56 8.02 13.05
CA VAL A 168 -6.36 8.21 11.60
C VAL A 168 -7.69 8.53 10.94
N GLY A 169 -7.66 9.42 9.97
CA GLY A 169 -8.82 9.69 9.11
C GLY A 169 -9.11 8.50 8.20
N LEU A 170 -10.39 8.22 8.00
CA LEU A 170 -10.85 7.07 7.22
C LEU A 170 -11.23 7.42 5.77
N PHE A 171 -11.12 8.69 5.36
CA PHE A 171 -11.46 9.10 4.00
C PHE A 171 -10.60 8.34 2.95
N SER A 172 -9.31 8.22 3.21
CA SER A 172 -8.39 7.41 2.41
C SER A 172 -8.08 6.10 3.14
N ASP A 173 -9.07 5.20 3.22
CA ASP A 173 -9.01 3.96 3.98
C ASP A 173 -7.83 3.07 3.58
N GLY A 174 -7.46 3.05 2.29
CA GLY A 174 -6.32 2.31 1.77
C GLY A 174 -4.96 2.79 2.29
N THR A 175 -4.88 3.99 2.90
CA THR A 175 -3.66 4.56 3.50
C THR A 175 -3.79 4.87 5.00
N ALA A 176 -4.92 4.57 5.61
CA ALA A 176 -5.22 4.86 7.03
C ALA A 176 -4.50 3.89 7.97
N VAL A 177 -3.22 4.13 8.22
CA VAL A 177 -2.36 3.26 9.04
C VAL A 177 -1.83 4.03 10.25
N LYS A 178 -2.14 3.55 11.47
CA LYS A 178 -1.69 4.17 12.73
C LYS A 178 -0.20 3.99 13.00
N LEU A 179 0.38 2.86 12.57
CA LEU A 179 1.78 2.52 12.81
C LEU A 179 2.37 1.87 11.57
N VAL A 180 3.41 2.46 11.03
CA VAL A 180 4.17 1.92 9.89
C VAL A 180 4.95 0.67 10.28
N GLY A 181 5.31 -0.15 9.28
CA GLY A 181 6.12 -1.34 9.51
C GLY A 181 7.53 -1.00 10.01
N GLU A 182 8.21 -1.97 10.59
CA GLU A 182 9.59 -1.81 11.04
C GLU A 182 10.55 -1.77 9.85
N GLU A 183 10.42 -2.74 8.96
CA GLU A 183 11.23 -2.83 7.76
C GLU A 183 10.90 -1.70 6.79
N THR A 184 9.61 -1.37 6.60
CA THR A 184 9.22 -0.26 5.73
C THR A 184 9.72 1.09 6.24
N PHE A 185 9.72 1.32 7.56
CA PHE A 185 10.33 2.51 8.16
C PHE A 185 11.84 2.55 7.95
N ARG A 186 12.54 1.41 8.15
CA ARG A 186 13.99 1.30 7.93
C ARG A 186 14.38 1.70 6.51
N VAL A 187 13.62 1.23 5.52
CA VAL A 187 13.86 1.52 4.10
C VAL A 187 13.49 2.96 3.77
N ALA A 188 12.27 3.38 4.10
CA ALA A 188 11.76 4.69 3.71
C ALA A 188 12.59 5.86 4.26
N ARG A 189 13.03 5.80 5.53
CA ARG A 189 13.84 6.85 6.14
C ARG A 189 15.19 7.08 5.47
N GLY A 190 15.69 6.11 4.70
CA GLY A 190 16.99 6.20 4.03
C GLY A 190 16.92 6.48 2.53
N LEU A 191 15.77 6.22 1.89
CA LEU A 191 15.65 6.24 0.44
C LEU A 191 14.60 7.23 -0.09
N VAL A 192 13.70 7.71 0.75
CA VAL A 192 12.70 8.71 0.36
C VAL A 192 13.27 10.10 0.56
N ASP A 193 13.27 10.90 -0.51
CA ASP A 193 13.90 12.22 -0.50
C ASP A 193 13.05 13.27 0.21
N GLU A 194 11.72 13.17 0.11
CA GLU A 194 10.79 14.16 0.64
C GLU A 194 9.47 13.50 1.04
N PHE A 195 8.82 14.08 2.05
CA PHE A 195 7.48 13.67 2.48
C PHE A 195 6.53 14.85 2.39
N MET A 196 5.36 14.62 1.81
CA MET A 196 4.30 15.60 1.68
C MET A 196 3.00 15.08 2.30
N THR A 197 2.16 16.00 2.74
CA THR A 197 0.80 15.66 3.12
C THR A 197 -0.21 16.46 2.31
N VAL A 198 -1.38 15.87 2.08
CA VAL A 198 -2.51 16.47 1.39
C VAL A 198 -3.77 16.35 2.24
N ASP A 199 -4.70 17.27 2.04
CA ASP A 199 -6.01 17.25 2.68
C ASP A 199 -7.08 16.55 1.82
N THR A 200 -8.24 16.36 2.41
CA THR A 200 -9.40 15.73 1.75
C THR A 200 -9.84 16.48 0.51
N ASP A 201 -9.85 17.82 0.54
CA ASP A 201 -10.32 18.64 -0.59
C ASP A 201 -9.38 18.52 -1.79
N ALA A 202 -8.07 18.50 -1.54
CA ALA A 202 -7.07 18.29 -2.59
C ALA A 202 -7.21 16.89 -3.23
N VAL A 203 -7.50 15.86 -2.43
CA VAL A 203 -7.72 14.50 -2.93
C VAL A 203 -9.03 14.42 -3.73
N CYS A 204 -10.13 15.03 -3.27
CA CYS A 204 -11.37 15.12 -4.02
C CYS A 204 -11.19 15.81 -5.38
N ALA A 205 -10.45 16.92 -5.40
CA ALA A 205 -10.13 17.62 -6.65
C ALA A 205 -9.29 16.73 -7.59
N ALA A 206 -8.32 15.98 -7.06
CA ALA A 206 -7.52 15.05 -7.85
C ALA A 206 -8.34 13.89 -8.44
N ILE A 207 -9.29 13.31 -7.67
CA ILE A 207 -10.21 12.28 -8.18
C ILE A 207 -11.00 12.82 -9.38
N LYS A 208 -11.54 14.04 -9.24
CA LYS A 208 -12.27 14.69 -10.35
C LYS A 208 -11.39 14.89 -11.57
N ASP A 209 -10.16 15.40 -11.39
CA ASP A 209 -9.24 15.65 -12.50
C ASP A 209 -8.83 14.37 -13.22
N ILE A 210 -8.52 13.30 -12.46
CA ILE A 210 -8.23 11.98 -13.04
C ILE A 210 -9.42 11.49 -13.86
N PHE A 211 -10.64 11.62 -13.35
CA PHE A 211 -11.83 11.21 -14.09
C PHE A 211 -12.04 12.04 -15.36
N VAL A 212 -11.86 13.37 -15.29
CA VAL A 212 -12.01 14.25 -16.45
C VAL A 212 -10.99 13.92 -17.54
N ASP A 213 -9.76 13.64 -17.16
CA ASP A 213 -8.66 13.37 -18.10
C ASP A 213 -8.70 11.94 -18.66
N THR A 214 -8.89 10.93 -17.82
CA THR A 214 -8.70 9.52 -18.19
C THR A 214 -9.99 8.72 -18.30
N ARG A 215 -11.13 9.24 -17.80
CA ARG A 215 -12.41 8.52 -17.60
C ARG A 215 -12.31 7.35 -16.62
N SER A 216 -11.25 7.30 -15.83
CA SER A 216 -11.06 6.30 -14.78
C SER A 216 -11.54 6.83 -13.43
N ILE A 217 -12.22 6.01 -12.67
CA ILE A 217 -12.59 6.31 -11.28
C ILE A 217 -11.56 5.63 -10.37
N VAL A 218 -10.93 6.44 -9.52
CA VAL A 218 -9.97 5.96 -8.53
C VAL A 218 -10.50 6.15 -7.11
N GLU A 219 -10.11 5.27 -6.21
CA GLU A 219 -10.37 5.48 -4.78
C GLU A 219 -9.48 6.63 -4.22
N PRO A 220 -9.81 7.21 -3.05
CA PRO A 220 -9.02 8.30 -2.48
C PRO A 220 -7.53 8.00 -2.37
N ALA A 221 -7.15 6.81 -1.94
CA ALA A 221 -5.75 6.39 -1.86
C ALA A 221 -5.02 6.44 -3.21
N GLY A 222 -5.73 6.15 -4.30
CA GLY A 222 -5.18 6.22 -5.67
C GLY A 222 -4.97 7.64 -6.18
N ALA A 223 -5.68 8.63 -5.63
CA ALA A 223 -5.56 10.03 -6.03
C ALA A 223 -4.52 10.84 -5.23
N LEU A 224 -4.01 10.31 -4.12
CA LEU A 224 -3.07 11.01 -3.23
C LEU A 224 -1.85 11.57 -3.98
N ALA A 225 -1.22 10.75 -4.80
CA ALA A 225 -0.03 11.15 -5.55
C ALA A 225 -0.33 12.31 -6.51
N VAL A 226 -1.47 12.31 -7.20
CA VAL A 226 -1.88 13.37 -8.11
C VAL A 226 -2.18 14.67 -7.34
N ALA A 227 -2.84 14.58 -6.19
CA ALA A 227 -3.07 15.74 -5.32
C ALA A 227 -1.74 16.39 -4.90
N ALA A 228 -0.76 15.58 -4.49
CA ALA A 228 0.56 16.07 -4.11
C ALA A 228 1.35 16.66 -5.29
N ILE A 229 1.29 16.08 -6.48
CA ILE A 229 1.92 16.64 -7.69
C ILE A 229 1.38 18.04 -7.96
N LYS A 230 0.07 18.24 -7.92
CA LYS A 230 -0.55 19.56 -8.12
C LYS A 230 -0.07 20.57 -7.08
N GLN A 231 -0.05 20.18 -5.81
CA GLN A 231 0.44 21.01 -4.71
C GLN A 231 1.93 21.35 -4.88
N TYR A 232 2.75 20.35 -5.21
CA TYR A 232 4.19 20.51 -5.41
C TYR A 232 4.51 21.48 -6.55
N VAL A 233 3.87 21.31 -7.70
CA VAL A 233 4.05 22.18 -8.88
C VAL A 233 3.64 23.62 -8.57
N ALA A 234 2.53 23.82 -7.85
CA ALA A 234 2.08 25.16 -7.45
C ALA A 234 3.05 25.83 -6.47
N GLN A 235 3.56 25.09 -5.48
CA GLN A 235 4.48 25.61 -4.47
C GLN A 235 5.85 25.97 -5.04
N HIS A 236 6.40 25.12 -5.89
CA HIS A 236 7.76 25.28 -6.43
C HIS A 236 7.80 26.03 -7.77
N LYS A 237 6.63 26.36 -8.35
CA LYS A 237 6.50 26.98 -9.69
C LYS A 237 7.35 26.27 -10.74
N THR A 238 7.44 24.95 -10.63
CA THR A 238 8.31 24.11 -11.46
C THR A 238 7.52 23.44 -12.58
N LYS A 239 8.24 23.00 -13.59
CA LYS A 239 7.77 22.10 -14.65
C LYS A 239 8.72 20.90 -14.68
N GLY A 240 8.18 19.70 -14.74
CA GLY A 240 8.98 18.48 -14.73
C GLY A 240 8.17 17.26 -15.19
N GLN A 241 8.79 16.11 -15.19
CA GLN A 241 8.20 14.80 -15.44
C GLN A 241 8.52 13.83 -14.32
#